data_b72fa8f11044be88d4539cd4ce31ff42
#
_entry.id   b72fa8f11044be88d4539cd4ce31ff42
#
_cell.length_a   1.000
_cell.length_b   1.000
_cell.length_c   1.000
_cell.angle_alpha   90.00
_cell.angle_beta   90.00
_cell.angle_gamma   90.00
#
_symmetry.space_group_name_H-M   'P 1'
#
loop_
_entity.id
_entity.type
_entity.pdbx_description
1 polymer ?
#
loop_
_entity_poly.entity_id
_entity_poly.type
_entity_poly.pdbx_seq_one_letter_code
_entity_poly.pdbx_strand_id
1 'polypeptide(L)'
;FIKSKVNFKNINSYLDVGTTEDEHHESSNYLNKRFDFIKKHNSISDQKIKNNRFSNILQKTITGNFSQNEIDTLRSDFVISNATIEHVGSFDNQEKMIDNMIKLSNKIIVIQTINRFFPIETHTKLPFLHFLPKKIHRIILKILGYKYYSLEENLNLLSYYEMRNILKKFENKIDYKIYR
;
A
#
# COMPACT_ATOMS: atom_id res chain seq x y z
N PHE A 1 -5.00 5.95 -15.47
CA PHE A 1 -5.55 4.61 -15.24
C PHE A 1 -6.60 4.61 -14.13
N ILE A 2 -6.28 4.93 -12.86
CA ILE A 2 -7.26 4.90 -11.74
C ILE A 2 -8.50 5.75 -12.06
N LYS A 3 -8.32 6.97 -12.57
CA LYS A 3 -9.42 7.89 -12.92
C LYS A 3 -10.36 7.33 -14.01
N SER A 4 -9.89 6.42 -14.86
CA SER A 4 -10.75 5.77 -15.87
C SER A 4 -11.49 4.53 -15.35
N LYS A 5 -11.15 4.03 -14.17
CA LYS A 5 -11.73 2.83 -13.56
C LYS A 5 -12.62 3.14 -12.36
N VAL A 6 -12.48 4.31 -11.77
CA VAL A 6 -13.20 4.75 -10.57
C VAL A 6 -14.11 5.93 -10.92
N ASN A 7 -15.38 5.83 -10.54
CA ASN A 7 -16.31 6.97 -10.65
C ASN A 7 -16.18 7.85 -9.40
N PHE A 8 -15.54 9.02 -9.56
CA PHE A 8 -15.28 9.96 -8.47
C PHE A 8 -16.43 10.91 -8.14
N LYS A 9 -17.58 10.89 -8.86
CA LYS A 9 -18.69 11.83 -8.63
C LYS A 9 -19.21 11.83 -7.19
N ASN A 10 -19.15 10.69 -6.52
CA ASN A 10 -19.67 10.50 -5.16
C ASN A 10 -18.55 10.22 -4.13
N ILE A 11 -17.32 10.60 -4.41
CA ILE A 11 -16.18 10.44 -3.51
C ILE A 11 -15.89 11.78 -2.84
N ASN A 12 -16.13 11.85 -1.53
CA ASN A 12 -15.96 13.07 -0.73
C ASN A 12 -14.79 13.01 0.23
N SER A 13 -14.29 11.82 0.52
CA SER A 13 -13.17 11.60 1.43
C SER A 13 -12.16 10.60 0.86
N TYR A 14 -10.90 10.84 1.18
CA TYR A 14 -9.75 10.09 0.72
C TYR A 14 -8.87 9.72 1.91
N LEU A 15 -8.39 8.50 1.95
CA LEU A 15 -7.40 8.02 2.91
C LEU A 15 -6.18 7.50 2.17
N ASP A 16 -5.03 8.09 2.44
CA ASP A 16 -3.73 7.62 1.98
C ASP A 16 -3.07 6.72 3.02
N VAL A 17 -2.72 5.51 2.62
CA VAL A 17 -2.09 4.50 3.47
C VAL A 17 -0.64 4.33 3.05
N GLY A 18 0.28 4.67 3.94
CA GLY A 18 1.73 4.65 3.70
C GLY A 18 2.27 5.97 3.15
N THR A 19 1.65 7.08 3.52
CA THR A 19 2.16 8.43 3.23
C THR A 19 3.58 8.60 3.76
N THR A 20 4.46 9.20 2.98
CA THR A 20 5.83 9.53 3.38
C THR A 20 6.01 11.04 3.56
N GLU A 21 6.97 11.45 4.39
CA GLU A 21 7.33 12.86 4.57
C GLU A 21 8.20 13.39 3.41
N ASP A 22 8.75 12.50 2.59
CA ASP A 22 9.60 12.86 1.45
C ASP A 22 8.79 13.57 0.36
N GLU A 23 9.03 14.87 0.20
CA GLU A 23 8.49 15.72 -0.87
C GLU A 23 9.51 16.02 -1.98
N HIS A 24 10.77 15.57 -1.82
CA HIS A 24 11.86 15.89 -2.75
C HIS A 24 11.77 15.10 -4.06
N HIS A 25 11.18 13.91 -4.04
CA HIS A 25 10.96 13.14 -5.26
C HIS A 25 9.55 13.37 -5.81
N GLU A 26 9.43 13.64 -7.11
CA GLU A 26 8.14 13.81 -7.78
C GLU A 26 7.23 12.57 -7.65
N SER A 27 7.85 11.39 -7.48
CA SER A 27 7.13 10.12 -7.26
C SER A 27 6.61 9.95 -5.83
N SER A 28 7.20 10.67 -4.85
CA SER A 28 6.75 10.60 -3.47
C SER A 28 5.42 11.33 -3.31
N ASN A 29 4.46 10.68 -2.66
CA ASN A 29 3.12 11.21 -2.47
C ASN A 29 2.41 11.64 -3.78
N TYR A 30 2.87 11.11 -4.93
CA TYR A 30 2.34 11.44 -6.26
C TYR A 30 0.82 11.34 -6.34
N LEU A 31 0.23 10.33 -5.73
CA LEU A 31 -1.22 10.11 -5.76
C LEU A 31 -1.97 11.19 -4.98
N ASN A 32 -1.42 11.70 -3.90
CA ASN A 32 -2.04 12.76 -3.11
C ASN A 32 -2.29 14.02 -3.94
N LYS A 33 -1.30 14.40 -4.76
CA LYS A 33 -1.40 15.56 -5.68
C LYS A 33 -2.46 15.34 -6.78
N ARG A 34 -2.75 14.09 -7.15
CA ARG A 34 -3.71 13.75 -8.21
C ARG A 34 -5.15 13.72 -7.75
N PHE A 35 -5.40 13.66 -6.44
CA PHE A 35 -6.74 13.59 -5.85
C PHE A 35 -7.12 14.83 -5.05
N ASP A 36 -6.42 15.97 -5.27
CA ASP A 36 -6.67 17.26 -4.59
C ASP A 36 -8.13 17.78 -4.75
N PHE A 37 -8.85 17.27 -5.75
CA PHE A 37 -10.27 17.62 -5.95
C PHE A 37 -11.22 16.96 -4.92
N ILE A 38 -10.75 15.98 -4.13
CA ILE A 38 -11.53 15.38 -3.05
C ILE A 38 -11.44 16.31 -1.82
N LYS A 39 -12.57 16.53 -1.13
CA LYS A 39 -12.67 17.55 -0.09
C LYS A 39 -11.93 17.23 1.21
N LYS A 40 -12.00 15.97 1.66
CA LYS A 40 -11.41 15.53 2.94
C LYS A 40 -10.29 14.54 2.67
N HIS A 41 -9.10 14.86 3.15
CA HIS A 41 -7.91 14.00 3.02
C HIS A 41 -7.47 13.52 4.39
N ASN A 42 -7.36 12.22 4.56
CA ASN A 42 -6.84 11.56 5.75
C ASN A 42 -5.55 10.80 5.39
N SER A 43 -4.70 10.53 6.38
CA SER A 43 -3.44 9.81 6.21
C SER A 43 -3.20 8.84 7.35
N ILE A 44 -2.64 7.66 7.03
CA ILE A 44 -2.02 6.72 7.97
C ILE A 44 -0.58 6.51 7.52
N SER A 45 0.34 6.67 8.45
CA SER A 45 1.77 6.43 8.23
C SER A 45 2.42 5.93 9.52
N ASP A 46 3.43 5.07 9.41
CA ASP A 46 4.32 4.73 10.52
C ASP A 46 5.33 5.85 10.81
N GLN A 47 5.51 6.77 9.85
CA GLN A 47 6.35 7.95 9.97
C GLN A 47 5.58 9.14 10.54
N LYS A 48 6.30 10.08 11.12
CA LYS A 48 5.73 11.37 11.56
C LYS A 48 5.55 12.28 10.35
N ILE A 49 4.31 12.50 9.95
CA ILE A 49 3.97 13.37 8.81
C ILE A 49 3.66 14.77 9.32
N LYS A 50 4.33 15.79 8.77
CA LYS A 50 4.11 17.23 9.06
C LYS A 50 3.50 17.93 7.85
N ASN A 51 2.38 17.46 7.35
CA ASN A 51 1.77 18.02 6.15
C ASN A 51 0.37 18.55 6.45
N ASN A 52 0.16 19.85 6.22
CA ASN A 52 -1.11 20.55 6.47
C ASN A 52 -2.22 20.18 5.47
N ARG A 53 -1.93 19.37 4.48
CA ARG A 53 -2.88 18.92 3.46
C ARG A 53 -3.91 17.94 4.01
N PHE A 54 -3.56 17.19 5.06
CA PHE A 54 -4.43 16.17 5.63
C PHE A 54 -5.29 16.74 6.76
N SER A 55 -6.58 16.42 6.73
CA SER A 55 -7.52 16.77 7.81
C SER A 55 -7.25 15.98 9.08
N ASN A 56 -6.88 14.70 8.93
CA ASN A 56 -6.48 13.82 10.02
C ASN A 56 -5.25 13.01 9.60
N ILE A 57 -4.28 12.94 10.51
CA ILE A 57 -3.07 12.13 10.35
C ILE A 57 -2.99 11.18 11.55
N LEU A 58 -2.94 9.88 11.31
CA LEU A 58 -2.68 8.89 12.34
C LEU A 58 -1.28 8.30 12.14
N GLN A 59 -0.39 8.56 13.11
CA GLN A 59 0.92 7.92 13.13
C GLN A 59 0.80 6.51 13.70
N LYS A 60 0.64 5.53 12.82
CA LYS A 60 0.45 4.12 13.18
C LYS A 60 0.75 3.22 11.99
N THR A 61 1.29 2.02 12.25
CA THR A 61 1.39 1.02 11.18
C THR A 61 0.01 0.54 10.76
N ILE A 62 -0.20 0.39 9.46
CA ILE A 62 -1.47 -0.11 8.90
C ILE A 62 -1.76 -1.56 9.31
N THR A 63 -0.77 -2.31 9.74
CA THR A 63 -0.91 -3.67 10.26
C THR A 63 -1.27 -3.71 11.75
N GLY A 64 -1.41 -2.55 12.41
CA GLY A 64 -1.82 -2.43 13.81
C GLY A 64 -3.30 -2.76 14.04
N ASN A 65 -3.71 -2.77 15.31
CA ASN A 65 -5.12 -2.85 15.67
C ASN A 65 -5.69 -1.43 15.75
N PHE A 66 -6.84 -1.20 15.14
CA PHE A 66 -7.53 0.08 15.17
C PHE A 66 -8.68 0.05 16.17
N SER A 67 -8.76 1.06 17.03
CA SER A 67 -9.93 1.29 17.87
C SER A 67 -11.10 1.78 17.02
N GLN A 68 -12.32 1.66 17.53
CA GLN A 68 -13.51 2.14 16.83
C GLN A 68 -13.43 3.64 16.52
N ASN A 69 -12.93 4.45 17.47
CA ASN A 69 -12.75 5.88 17.28
C ASN A 69 -11.75 6.22 16.16
N GLU A 70 -10.63 5.48 16.04
CA GLU A 70 -9.68 5.65 14.94
C GLU A 70 -10.32 5.28 13.59
N ILE A 71 -11.10 4.19 13.57
CA ILE A 71 -11.84 3.78 12.36
C ILE A 71 -12.83 4.87 11.96
N ASP A 72 -13.66 5.37 12.86
CA ASP A 72 -14.70 6.36 12.57
C ASP A 72 -14.11 7.70 12.10
N THR A 73 -12.94 8.07 12.65
CA THR A 73 -12.23 9.30 12.26
C THR A 73 -11.62 9.22 10.86
N LEU A 74 -11.05 8.07 10.50
CA LEU A 74 -10.26 7.88 9.28
C LEU A 74 -11.05 7.27 8.13
N ARG A 75 -12.18 6.62 8.40
CA ARG A 75 -13.00 5.96 7.38
C ARG A 75 -13.31 6.91 6.24
N SER A 76 -13.06 6.47 5.04
CA SER A 76 -13.11 7.31 3.85
C SER A 76 -13.77 6.59 2.68
N ASP A 77 -14.34 7.36 1.75
CA ASP A 77 -14.98 6.81 0.56
C ASP A 77 -13.96 6.14 -0.38
N PHE A 78 -12.75 6.64 -0.42
CA PHE A 78 -11.67 6.15 -1.26
C PHE A 78 -10.43 5.93 -0.42
N VAL A 79 -9.99 4.69 -0.30
CA VAL A 79 -8.78 4.30 0.42
C VAL A 79 -7.75 3.82 -0.58
N ILE A 80 -6.57 4.40 -0.56
CA ILE A 80 -5.50 4.03 -1.48
C ILE A 80 -4.20 3.74 -0.74
N SER A 81 -3.46 2.78 -1.27
CA SER A 81 -2.08 2.50 -0.89
C SER A 81 -1.23 2.35 -2.15
N ASN A 82 -0.11 3.04 -2.17
CA ASN A 82 0.84 2.99 -3.28
C ASN A 82 2.21 2.55 -2.78
N ALA A 83 2.70 1.42 -3.30
CA ALA A 83 4.01 0.87 -2.98
C ALA A 83 4.25 0.73 -1.45
N THR A 84 3.25 0.23 -0.70
CA THR A 84 3.34 0.06 0.75
C THR A 84 3.22 -1.41 1.15
N ILE A 85 2.37 -2.18 0.47
CA ILE A 85 2.07 -3.57 0.86
C ILE A 85 3.31 -4.48 0.81
N GLU A 86 4.27 -4.19 -0.05
CA GLU A 86 5.55 -4.89 -0.12
C GLU A 86 6.48 -4.61 1.07
N HIS A 87 6.19 -3.55 1.86
CA HIS A 87 7.00 -3.09 3.00
C HIS A 87 6.39 -3.40 4.37
N VAL A 88 5.24 -4.08 4.42
CA VAL A 88 4.63 -4.44 5.71
C VAL A 88 5.10 -5.79 6.26
N GLY A 89 6.04 -6.45 5.59
CA GLY A 89 6.68 -7.69 6.05
C GLY A 89 5.96 -8.97 5.60
N SER A 90 5.58 -9.82 6.55
CA SER A 90 5.06 -11.16 6.28
C SER A 90 3.75 -11.18 5.48
N PHE A 91 3.42 -12.34 4.95
CA PHE A 91 2.13 -12.57 4.28
C PHE A 91 0.94 -12.24 5.18
N ASP A 92 1.04 -12.60 6.47
CA ASP A 92 -0.01 -12.32 7.45
C ASP A 92 -0.19 -10.80 7.68
N ASN A 93 0.92 -10.04 7.67
CA ASN A 93 0.86 -8.60 7.74
C ASN A 93 0.25 -7.97 6.47
N GLN A 94 0.55 -8.52 5.28
CA GLN A 94 -0.05 -8.07 4.02
C GLN A 94 -1.57 -8.32 4.02
N GLU A 95 -2.01 -9.47 4.52
CA GLU A 95 -3.42 -9.79 4.71
C GLU A 95 -4.08 -8.85 5.73
N LYS A 96 -3.42 -8.61 6.87
CA LYS A 96 -3.91 -7.71 7.91
C LYS A 96 -4.02 -6.26 7.43
N MET A 97 -3.09 -5.81 6.59
CA MET A 97 -3.18 -4.51 5.92
C MET A 97 -4.45 -4.42 5.07
N ILE A 98 -4.73 -5.42 4.25
CA ILE A 98 -5.94 -5.44 3.41
C ILE A 98 -7.21 -5.45 4.26
N ASP A 99 -7.29 -6.26 5.31
CA ASP A 99 -8.44 -6.29 6.23
C ASP A 99 -8.68 -4.93 6.89
N ASN A 100 -7.61 -4.26 7.33
CA ASN A 100 -7.71 -2.92 7.91
C ASN A 100 -8.15 -1.88 6.87
N MET A 101 -7.63 -1.94 5.63
CA MET A 101 -8.10 -1.05 4.55
C MET A 101 -9.59 -1.27 4.25
N ILE A 102 -10.09 -2.51 4.33
CA ILE A 102 -11.51 -2.83 4.17
C ILE A 102 -12.33 -2.16 5.28
N LYS A 103 -11.91 -2.24 6.55
CA LYS A 103 -12.58 -1.60 7.69
C LYS A 103 -12.60 -0.07 7.57
N LEU A 104 -11.55 0.51 6.99
CA LEU A 104 -11.39 1.96 6.82
C LEU A 104 -12.04 2.51 5.55
N SER A 105 -12.62 1.66 4.70
CA SER A 105 -13.24 2.06 3.44
C SER A 105 -14.76 2.03 3.52
N ASN A 106 -15.40 3.08 2.98
CA ASN A 106 -16.84 3.10 2.74
C ASN A 106 -17.23 2.56 1.35
N LYS A 107 -16.35 2.74 0.33
CA LYS A 107 -16.74 2.47 -1.06
C LYS A 107 -15.66 1.77 -1.87
N ILE A 108 -14.46 2.33 -1.96
CA ILE A 108 -13.44 1.89 -2.91
C ILE A 108 -12.08 1.79 -2.24
N ILE A 109 -11.39 0.70 -2.53
CA ILE A 109 -10.00 0.48 -2.13
C ILE A 109 -9.16 0.30 -3.40
N VAL A 110 -8.02 0.96 -3.45
CA VAL A 110 -7.02 0.76 -4.50
C VAL A 110 -5.68 0.42 -3.86
N ILE A 111 -5.11 -0.70 -4.24
CA ILE A 111 -3.76 -1.09 -3.85
C ILE A 111 -2.90 -1.13 -5.11
N GLN A 112 -1.89 -0.30 -5.15
CA GLN A 112 -0.89 -0.29 -6.21
C GLN A 112 0.42 -0.82 -5.65
N THR A 113 0.96 -1.85 -6.28
CA THR A 113 2.23 -2.48 -5.91
C THR A 113 2.92 -3.05 -7.13
N ILE A 114 4.20 -3.32 -7.01
CA ILE A 114 5.00 -3.90 -8.08
C ILE A 114 4.76 -5.41 -8.10
N ASN A 115 4.41 -5.93 -9.29
CA ASN A 115 4.34 -7.37 -9.47
C ASN A 115 5.74 -7.97 -9.33
N ARG A 116 5.89 -8.98 -8.47
CA ARG A 116 7.15 -9.69 -8.27
C ARG A 116 7.79 -10.19 -9.56
N PHE A 117 7.00 -10.50 -10.58
CA PHE A 117 7.51 -10.96 -11.88
C PHE A 117 7.66 -9.84 -12.92
N PHE A 118 7.73 -8.57 -12.49
CA PHE A 118 8.14 -7.49 -13.37
C PHE A 118 9.66 -7.60 -13.63
N PRO A 119 10.17 -7.39 -14.86
CA PRO A 119 11.56 -7.72 -15.21
C PRO A 119 12.64 -7.05 -14.36
N ILE A 120 12.39 -5.82 -13.89
CA ILE A 120 13.35 -5.05 -13.08
C ILE A 120 12.71 -4.77 -11.72
N GLU A 121 13.41 -5.18 -10.65
CA GLU A 121 13.00 -4.85 -9.30
C GLU A 121 13.40 -3.39 -8.98
N THR A 122 12.42 -2.57 -8.63
CA THR A 122 12.60 -1.10 -8.58
C THR A 122 13.41 -0.61 -7.40
N HIS A 123 13.47 -1.36 -6.27
CA HIS A 123 14.20 -0.97 -5.07
C HIS A 123 15.70 -1.25 -5.20
N THR A 124 16.05 -2.39 -5.77
CA THR A 124 17.46 -2.79 -5.96
C THR A 124 17.95 -2.53 -7.37
N LYS A 125 17.03 -2.28 -8.32
CA LYS A 125 17.30 -2.14 -9.76
C LYS A 125 17.96 -3.37 -10.41
N LEU A 126 17.91 -4.52 -9.72
CA LEU A 126 18.47 -5.76 -10.21
C LEU A 126 17.45 -6.47 -11.12
N PRO A 127 17.84 -6.87 -12.34
CA PRO A 127 16.97 -7.59 -13.25
C PRO A 127 16.81 -9.06 -12.80
N PHE A 128 15.60 -9.60 -12.90
CA PHE A 128 15.23 -11.02 -12.79
C PHE A 128 15.60 -11.73 -11.47
N LEU A 129 16.44 -11.16 -10.60
CA LEU A 129 16.91 -11.81 -9.37
C LEU A 129 15.76 -12.15 -8.41
N HIS A 130 14.75 -11.31 -8.35
CA HIS A 130 13.56 -11.48 -7.53
C HIS A 130 12.59 -12.56 -8.06
N PHE A 131 12.85 -13.16 -9.24
CA PHE A 131 12.14 -14.33 -9.74
C PHE A 131 12.53 -15.61 -9.00
N LEU A 132 13.72 -15.66 -8.42
CA LEU A 132 14.17 -16.77 -7.61
C LEU A 132 13.27 -16.97 -6.37
N PRO A 133 13.21 -18.19 -5.80
CA PRO A 133 12.52 -18.39 -4.54
C PRO A 133 12.91 -17.34 -3.49
N LYS A 134 11.95 -16.79 -2.75
CA LYS A 134 12.16 -15.65 -1.83
C LYS A 134 13.36 -15.84 -0.89
N LYS A 135 13.56 -17.06 -0.37
CA LYS A 135 14.72 -17.37 0.50
C LYS A 135 16.05 -17.19 -0.22
N ILE A 136 16.17 -17.69 -1.44
CA ILE A 136 17.38 -17.59 -2.26
C ILE A 136 17.62 -16.13 -2.66
N HIS A 137 16.60 -15.43 -3.11
CA HIS A 137 16.65 -14.00 -3.43
C HIS A 137 17.21 -13.19 -2.26
N ARG A 138 16.69 -13.38 -1.05
CA ARG A 138 17.15 -12.69 0.16
C ARG A 138 18.63 -12.99 0.50
N ILE A 139 19.07 -14.25 0.35
CA ILE A 139 20.49 -14.61 0.56
C ILE A 139 21.40 -13.86 -0.42
N ILE A 140 21.02 -13.83 -1.70
CA ILE A 140 21.81 -13.15 -2.73
C ILE A 140 21.83 -11.64 -2.48
N LEU A 141 20.70 -11.02 -2.15
CA LEU A 141 20.65 -9.61 -1.79
C LEU A 141 21.59 -9.28 -0.62
N LYS A 142 21.65 -10.14 0.40
CA LYS A 142 22.55 -9.97 1.54
C LYS A 142 24.02 -10.03 1.11
N ILE A 143 24.37 -10.97 0.24
CA ILE A 143 25.73 -11.12 -0.30
C ILE A 143 26.12 -9.90 -1.14
N LEU A 144 25.20 -9.38 -1.96
CA LEU A 144 25.41 -8.20 -2.80
C LEU A 144 25.42 -6.87 -2.02
N GLY A 145 25.25 -6.90 -0.69
CA GLY A 145 25.28 -5.70 0.15
C GLY A 145 23.92 -5.01 0.35
N TYR A 146 22.83 -5.48 -0.26
CA TYR A 146 21.48 -4.97 -0.09
C TYR A 146 20.84 -5.48 1.22
N LYS A 147 21.53 -5.30 2.35
CA LYS A 147 21.13 -5.86 3.66
C LYS A 147 19.71 -5.47 4.06
N TYR A 148 19.30 -4.22 3.83
CA TYR A 148 17.97 -3.71 4.15
C TYR A 148 16.89 -4.50 3.39
N TYR A 149 17.00 -4.60 2.08
CA TYR A 149 16.01 -5.30 1.23
C TYR A 149 16.10 -6.84 1.29
N SER A 150 17.14 -7.38 1.95
CA SER A 150 17.23 -8.83 2.19
C SER A 150 16.33 -9.30 3.34
N LEU A 151 15.79 -8.38 4.14
CA LEU A 151 14.87 -8.69 5.25
C LEU A 151 13.43 -8.69 4.76
N GLU A 152 12.65 -9.68 5.20
CA GLU A 152 11.24 -9.81 4.84
C GLU A 152 10.39 -8.64 5.30
N GLU A 153 10.73 -8.11 6.47
CA GLU A 153 10.09 -6.95 7.06
C GLU A 153 10.22 -5.67 6.21
N ASN A 154 11.26 -5.59 5.37
CA ASN A 154 11.54 -4.42 4.56
C ASN A 154 11.16 -4.58 3.09
N LEU A 155 11.16 -5.82 2.58
CA LEU A 155 10.75 -6.11 1.21
C LEU A 155 10.17 -7.52 1.06
N ASN A 156 8.88 -7.59 0.78
CA ASN A 156 8.17 -8.84 0.49
C ASN A 156 7.24 -8.68 -0.70
N LEU A 157 7.82 -8.69 -1.90
CA LEU A 157 7.09 -8.54 -3.16
C LEU A 157 6.02 -9.62 -3.34
N LEU A 158 4.87 -9.21 -3.85
CA LEU A 158 3.75 -10.08 -4.20
C LEU A 158 3.71 -10.37 -5.70
N SER A 159 3.51 -11.62 -6.05
CA SER A 159 3.08 -12.00 -7.38
C SER A 159 1.57 -11.80 -7.54
N TYR A 160 1.10 -11.82 -8.79
CA TYR A 160 -0.34 -11.83 -9.09
C TYR A 160 -1.10 -12.94 -8.35
N TYR A 161 -0.54 -14.13 -8.31
CA TYR A 161 -1.19 -15.28 -7.66
C TYR A 161 -1.24 -15.13 -6.15
N GLU A 162 -0.17 -14.62 -5.54
CA GLU A 162 -0.14 -14.35 -4.10
C GLU A 162 -1.17 -13.27 -3.73
N MET A 163 -1.22 -12.16 -4.46
CA MET A 163 -2.24 -11.12 -4.25
C MET A 163 -3.66 -11.68 -4.41
N ARG A 164 -3.91 -12.46 -5.45
CA ARG A 164 -5.21 -13.11 -5.67
C ARG A 164 -5.59 -14.02 -4.52
N ASN A 165 -4.65 -14.81 -3.99
CA ASN A 165 -4.90 -15.71 -2.87
C ASN A 165 -5.26 -14.95 -1.58
N ILE A 166 -4.63 -13.79 -1.32
CA ILE A 166 -5.02 -12.92 -0.20
C ILE A 166 -6.43 -12.39 -0.43
N LEU A 167 -6.72 -11.84 -1.60
CA LEU A 167 -8.02 -11.21 -1.89
C LEU A 167 -9.18 -12.21 -1.85
N LYS A 168 -8.96 -13.48 -2.23
CA LYS A 168 -9.97 -14.53 -2.11
C LYS A 168 -10.49 -14.72 -0.68
N LYS A 169 -9.68 -14.45 0.34
CA LYS A 169 -10.12 -14.57 1.73
C LYS A 169 -11.19 -13.51 2.11
N PHE A 170 -11.32 -12.48 1.29
CA PHE A 170 -12.23 -11.35 1.51
C PHE A 170 -13.37 -11.30 0.49
N GLU A 171 -13.54 -12.28 -0.38
CA GLU A 171 -14.57 -12.27 -1.44
C GLU A 171 -16.02 -12.21 -0.92
N ASN A 172 -16.25 -12.55 0.34
CA ASN A 172 -17.51 -12.36 1.03
C ASN A 172 -17.74 -10.93 1.56
N LYS A 173 -16.71 -10.09 1.54
CA LYS A 173 -16.75 -8.70 2.03
C LYS A 173 -16.61 -7.67 0.91
N ILE A 174 -15.92 -8.00 -0.18
CA ILE A 174 -15.59 -7.08 -1.27
C ILE A 174 -15.62 -7.78 -2.63
N ASP A 175 -16.04 -7.03 -3.66
CA ASP A 175 -15.74 -7.39 -5.05
C ASP A 175 -14.40 -6.80 -5.46
N TYR A 176 -13.57 -7.56 -6.15
CA TYR A 176 -12.25 -7.08 -6.55
C TYR A 176 -11.89 -7.38 -8.00
N LYS A 177 -11.03 -6.55 -8.56
CA LYS A 177 -10.38 -6.75 -9.86
C LYS A 177 -8.89 -6.49 -9.75
N ILE A 178 -8.08 -7.36 -10.35
CA ILE A 178 -6.62 -7.18 -10.42
C ILE A 178 -6.26 -6.79 -11.85
N TYR A 179 -5.56 -5.67 -12.00
CA TYR A 179 -5.03 -5.19 -13.26
C TYR A 179 -3.51 -5.41 -13.28
N ARG A 180 -2.98 -5.73 -14.47
CA ARG A 180 -1.54 -5.92 -14.71
C ARG A 180 -1.00 -4.83 -15.61
#